data_8ed15e1c75990d1dfcc54bc2c1774a55
#
_entry.id   8ed15e1c75990d1dfcc54bc2c1774a55
#
_cell.length_a   1.000
_cell.length_b   1.000
_cell.length_c   1.000
_cell.angle_alpha   90.00
_cell.angle_beta   90.00
_cell.angle_gamma   90.00
#
_symmetry.space_group_name_H-M   'P 1'
#
loop_
_entity.id
_entity.type
_entity.pdbx_description
1 polymer ?
#
loop_
_entity_poly.entity_id
_entity_poly.type
_entity_poly.pdbx_seq_one_letter_code
_entity_poly.pdbx_strand_id
1 'polypeptide(L)'
;MPAERLRGTSIVWQFAITSFLVFGLIGVGIAALRAGELRASSEEGAQVRAELIAESVIAPLLGPEDLAGPIRGIRYRDLDRAIHQFAMEDAGVERVKIWNQDGMVVFSNDPEQVGLEPELEEDLLEAFEGEVASEISDLSEAENASERTLADQLFETYVPIDLAGDSGSYEVDAVIEIYQDYSAIQREIDRLNDTLKISLGIGLLALYVLLVPVMVGTTRTLRRQNAQLLDQADQLGVLLAREQETVAELRE
;
A
#
# COMPACT_ATOMS: atom_id res chain seq x y z
N MET A 1 -35.67 -33.28 -29.88
CA MET A 1 -35.35 -31.83 -29.72
C MET A 1 -34.68 -31.50 -28.39
N PRO A 2 -33.44 -31.95 -28.10
CA PRO A 2 -32.70 -31.54 -26.92
C PRO A 2 -31.57 -30.50 -27.20
N ALA A 3 -31.19 -30.26 -28.45
CA ALA A 3 -30.00 -29.42 -28.76
C ALA A 3 -30.19 -27.91 -28.56
N GLU A 4 -31.40 -27.37 -28.60
CA GLU A 4 -31.68 -25.94 -28.40
C GLU A 4 -31.63 -25.50 -26.93
N ARG A 5 -31.88 -26.41 -25.99
CA ARG A 5 -31.81 -26.09 -24.55
C ARG A 5 -30.37 -25.79 -24.10
N LEU A 6 -29.36 -26.39 -24.72
CA LEU A 6 -27.96 -26.24 -24.39
C LEU A 6 -27.36 -24.91 -24.89
N ARG A 7 -27.84 -24.37 -26.02
CA ARG A 7 -27.29 -23.10 -26.57
C ARG A 7 -27.63 -21.87 -25.72
N GLY A 8 -28.80 -21.81 -25.14
CA GLY A 8 -29.20 -20.62 -24.38
C GLY A 8 -28.65 -20.57 -22.95
N THR A 9 -28.31 -21.70 -22.35
CA THR A 9 -27.55 -21.76 -21.10
C THR A 9 -26.10 -21.39 -21.36
N SER A 10 -25.53 -21.72 -22.52
CA SER A 10 -24.17 -21.36 -22.94
C SER A 10 -23.95 -19.84 -23.00
N ILE A 11 -24.90 -19.07 -23.55
CA ILE A 11 -24.76 -17.60 -23.69
C ILE A 11 -24.78 -16.92 -22.31
N VAL A 12 -25.67 -17.37 -21.40
CA VAL A 12 -25.74 -16.83 -20.04
C VAL A 12 -24.42 -17.10 -19.28
N TRP A 13 -23.90 -18.33 -19.41
CA TRP A 13 -22.65 -18.72 -18.81
C TRP A 13 -21.43 -17.98 -19.42
N GLN A 14 -21.40 -17.82 -20.73
CA GLN A 14 -20.35 -17.04 -21.41
C GLN A 14 -20.34 -15.60 -20.93
N PHE A 15 -21.51 -14.95 -20.87
CA PHE A 15 -21.61 -13.59 -20.35
C PHE A 15 -21.18 -13.49 -18.88
N ALA A 16 -21.64 -14.41 -18.04
CA ALA A 16 -21.28 -14.45 -16.63
C ALA A 16 -19.76 -14.60 -16.44
N ILE A 17 -19.14 -15.53 -17.17
CA ILE A 17 -17.68 -15.75 -17.11
C ILE A 17 -16.92 -14.52 -17.63
N THR A 18 -17.33 -13.97 -18.78
CA THR A 18 -16.65 -12.80 -19.35
C THR A 18 -16.76 -11.59 -18.44
N SER A 19 -17.95 -11.32 -17.88
CA SER A 19 -18.15 -10.24 -16.92
C SER A 19 -17.33 -10.46 -15.65
N PHE A 20 -17.26 -11.69 -15.15
CA PHE A 20 -16.44 -12.03 -13.99
C PHE A 20 -14.95 -11.74 -14.25
N LEU A 21 -14.45 -12.16 -15.41
CA LEU A 21 -13.04 -11.91 -15.78
C LEU A 21 -12.76 -10.42 -15.92
N VAL A 22 -13.66 -9.66 -16.57
CA VAL A 22 -13.48 -8.21 -16.75
C VAL A 22 -13.51 -7.49 -15.40
N PHE A 23 -14.52 -7.73 -14.57
CA PHE A 23 -14.61 -7.10 -13.25
C PHE A 23 -13.49 -7.56 -12.31
N GLY A 24 -13.10 -8.83 -12.38
CA GLY A 24 -11.96 -9.36 -11.64
C GLY A 24 -10.65 -8.68 -12.03
N LEU A 25 -10.41 -8.49 -13.33
CA LEU A 25 -9.22 -7.81 -13.85
C LEU A 25 -9.18 -6.34 -13.47
N ILE A 26 -10.31 -5.64 -13.55
CA ILE A 26 -10.44 -4.25 -13.07
C ILE A 26 -10.18 -4.18 -11.57
N GLY A 27 -10.75 -5.10 -10.80
CA GLY A 27 -10.54 -5.16 -9.35
C GLY A 27 -9.09 -5.39 -8.95
N VAL A 28 -8.40 -6.31 -9.63
CA VAL A 28 -6.96 -6.55 -9.43
C VAL A 28 -6.15 -5.31 -9.81
N GLY A 29 -6.49 -4.64 -10.91
CA GLY A 29 -5.83 -3.41 -11.35
C GLY A 29 -5.97 -2.28 -10.31
N ILE A 30 -7.17 -2.07 -9.78
CA ILE A 30 -7.43 -1.08 -8.72
C ILE A 30 -6.66 -1.44 -7.44
N ALA A 31 -6.67 -2.72 -7.05
CA ALA A 31 -5.95 -3.18 -5.86
C ALA A 31 -4.44 -2.97 -6.00
N ALA A 32 -3.87 -3.24 -7.18
CA ALA A 32 -2.45 -3.03 -7.45
C ALA A 32 -2.05 -1.54 -7.40
N LEU A 33 -2.88 -0.65 -7.98
CA LEU A 33 -2.64 0.79 -7.90
C LEU A 33 -2.71 1.30 -6.46
N ARG A 34 -3.70 0.86 -5.69
CA ARG A 34 -3.85 1.25 -4.27
C ARG A 34 -2.75 0.71 -3.38
N ALA A 35 -2.20 -0.47 -3.67
CA ALA A 35 -1.08 -1.03 -2.91
C ALA A 35 0.16 -0.12 -2.96
N GLY A 36 0.46 0.46 -4.13
CA GLY A 36 1.56 1.43 -4.28
C GLY A 36 1.32 2.71 -3.48
N GLU A 37 0.11 3.28 -3.54
CA GLU A 37 -0.25 4.48 -2.77
C GLU A 37 -0.19 4.24 -1.25
N LEU A 38 -0.66 3.07 -0.78
CA LEU A 38 -0.63 2.71 0.63
C LEU A 38 0.82 2.57 1.13
N ARG A 39 1.68 1.96 0.32
CA ARG A 39 3.10 1.82 0.66
C ARG A 39 3.76 3.18 0.81
N ALA A 40 3.66 4.05 -0.18
CA ALA A 40 4.21 5.40 -0.14
C ALA A 40 3.67 6.21 1.05
N SER A 41 2.36 6.14 1.33
CA SER A 41 1.75 6.84 2.48
C SER A 41 2.21 6.28 3.83
N SER A 42 2.50 4.96 3.92
CA SER A 42 2.99 4.36 5.17
C SER A 42 4.46 4.70 5.43
N GLU A 43 5.27 4.73 4.38
CA GLU A 43 6.67 5.16 4.44
C GLU A 43 6.77 6.66 4.79
N GLU A 44 5.98 7.53 4.13
CA GLU A 44 5.86 8.95 4.47
C GLU A 44 5.41 9.15 5.93
N GLY A 45 4.44 8.35 6.38
CA GLY A 45 3.99 8.39 7.78
C GLY A 45 5.07 7.95 8.77
N ALA A 46 5.96 7.03 8.40
CA ALA A 46 7.09 6.62 9.22
C ALA A 46 8.16 7.72 9.26
N GLN A 47 8.46 8.34 8.12
CA GLN A 47 9.38 9.48 8.03
C GLN A 47 8.92 10.65 8.90
N VAL A 48 7.67 11.08 8.78
CA VAL A 48 7.09 12.17 9.59
C VAL A 48 7.16 11.86 11.09
N ARG A 49 6.95 10.61 11.50
CA ARG A 49 7.12 10.22 12.91
C ARG A 49 8.56 10.31 13.36
N ALA A 50 9.51 9.85 12.55
CA ALA A 50 10.94 9.94 12.86
C ALA A 50 11.37 11.41 12.98
N GLU A 51 10.96 12.27 12.05
CA GLU A 51 11.19 13.71 12.09
C GLU A 51 10.66 14.34 13.39
N LEU A 52 9.41 14.03 13.75
CA LEU A 52 8.80 14.52 14.99
C LEU A 52 9.58 14.06 16.24
N ILE A 53 10.05 12.81 16.27
CA ILE A 53 10.85 12.27 17.37
C ILE A 53 12.22 12.98 17.43
N ALA A 54 12.87 13.12 16.28
CA ALA A 54 14.16 13.81 16.21
C ALA A 54 14.06 15.23 16.73
N GLU A 55 13.11 16.02 16.20
CA GLU A 55 12.98 17.45 16.53
C GLU A 55 12.38 17.71 17.91
N SER A 56 11.32 16.97 18.29
CA SER A 56 10.57 17.28 19.52
C SER A 56 11.06 16.53 20.74
N VAL A 57 11.76 15.41 20.56
CA VAL A 57 12.20 14.54 21.67
C VAL A 57 13.71 14.56 21.82
N ILE A 58 14.47 14.32 20.74
CA ILE A 58 15.91 14.10 20.82
C ILE A 58 16.67 15.44 20.77
N ALA A 59 16.36 16.30 19.80
CA ALA A 59 17.06 17.58 19.63
C ALA A 59 17.05 18.47 20.90
N PRO A 60 15.95 18.58 21.65
CA PRO A 60 15.93 19.35 22.91
C PRO A 60 16.82 18.78 24.03
N LEU A 61 17.26 17.52 23.89
CA LEU A 61 18.17 16.90 24.85
C LEU A 61 19.64 17.20 24.56
N LEU A 62 19.95 17.73 23.36
CA LEU A 62 21.31 18.01 22.91
C LEU A 62 21.71 19.44 23.18
N GLY A 63 22.99 19.62 23.50
CA GLY A 63 23.64 20.91 23.52
C GLY A 63 24.79 21.00 22.50
N PRO A 64 25.23 22.18 22.11
CA PRO A 64 26.37 22.33 21.18
C PRO A 64 27.65 21.60 21.64
N GLU A 65 27.83 21.45 22.95
CA GLU A 65 28.95 20.71 23.55
C GLU A 65 28.91 19.21 23.26
N ASP A 66 27.70 18.65 23.02
CA ASP A 66 27.53 17.23 22.70
C ASP A 66 28.00 16.89 21.28
N LEU A 67 28.08 17.89 20.39
CA LEU A 67 28.52 17.73 19.02
C LEU A 67 30.04 17.86 18.84
N ALA A 68 30.73 18.32 19.84
CA ALA A 68 32.18 18.54 19.76
C ALA A 68 33.02 17.25 19.73
N GLY A 69 32.39 16.09 20.00
CA GLY A 69 33.04 14.79 19.97
C GLY A 69 32.22 13.68 20.61
N PRO A 70 32.77 12.46 20.74
CA PRO A 70 32.03 11.30 21.21
C PRO A 70 31.46 11.51 22.60
N ILE A 71 30.16 11.38 22.76
CA ILE A 71 29.46 11.47 24.05
C ILE A 71 29.80 10.23 24.89
N ARG A 72 30.32 10.43 26.10
CA ARG A 72 30.79 9.33 26.97
C ARG A 72 30.36 9.51 28.43
N GLY A 73 30.54 8.47 29.20
CA GLY A 73 30.44 8.50 30.68
C GLY A 73 29.02 8.76 31.19
N ILE A 74 28.85 9.76 32.05
CA ILE A 74 27.54 10.07 32.68
C ILE A 74 26.59 10.65 31.62
N ARG A 75 27.08 11.57 30.80
CA ARG A 75 26.27 12.21 29.75
C ARG A 75 25.69 11.20 28.77
N TYR A 76 26.49 10.22 28.32
CA TYR A 76 26.03 9.13 27.48
C TYR A 76 24.85 8.37 28.13
N ARG A 77 25.02 7.97 29.41
CA ARG A 77 23.97 7.19 30.10
C ARG A 77 22.70 7.98 30.35
N ASP A 78 22.77 9.27 30.55
CA ASP A 78 21.59 10.11 30.76
C ASP A 78 20.85 10.34 29.45
N LEU A 79 21.59 10.57 28.34
CA LEU A 79 21.01 10.70 27.00
C LEU A 79 20.41 9.36 26.53
N ASP A 80 21.14 8.26 26.65
CA ASP A 80 20.68 6.91 26.29
C ASP A 80 19.39 6.52 27.04
N ARG A 81 19.32 6.80 28.35
CA ARG A 81 18.12 6.56 29.13
C ARG A 81 16.92 7.39 28.65
N ALA A 82 17.15 8.67 28.34
CA ALA A 82 16.09 9.54 27.87
C ALA A 82 15.57 9.12 26.49
N ILE A 83 16.48 8.82 25.55
CA ILE A 83 16.14 8.34 24.22
C ILE A 83 15.41 6.99 24.31
N HIS A 84 15.89 6.05 25.12
CA HIS A 84 15.24 4.78 25.31
C HIS A 84 13.80 4.94 25.82
N GLN A 85 13.61 5.76 26.84
CA GLN A 85 12.29 5.99 27.45
C GLN A 85 11.31 6.71 26.54
N PHE A 86 11.75 7.71 25.79
CA PHE A 86 10.84 8.62 25.06
C PHE A 86 10.76 8.35 23.56
N ALA A 87 11.77 7.69 22.97
CA ALA A 87 11.77 7.39 21.54
C ALA A 87 11.64 5.90 21.23
N MET A 88 12.25 5.01 22.02
CA MET A 88 12.31 3.59 21.70
C MET A 88 11.11 2.79 22.24
N GLU A 89 10.73 2.99 23.51
CA GLU A 89 9.65 2.17 24.12
C GLU A 89 8.29 2.39 23.48
N ASP A 90 7.95 3.63 23.13
CA ASP A 90 6.60 3.98 22.69
C ASP A 90 6.47 4.17 21.16
N ALA A 91 7.57 4.40 20.43
CA ALA A 91 7.53 4.83 19.04
C ALA A 91 8.05 3.81 18.01
N GLY A 92 8.50 2.63 18.44
CA GLY A 92 8.99 1.58 17.55
C GLY A 92 10.31 1.94 16.88
N VAL A 93 11.14 2.74 17.57
CA VAL A 93 12.52 3.06 17.16
C VAL A 93 13.43 1.97 17.70
N GLU A 94 14.21 1.35 16.80
CA GLU A 94 15.14 0.27 17.16
C GLU A 94 16.53 0.81 17.45
N ARG A 95 16.94 1.86 16.74
CA ARG A 95 18.25 2.50 16.91
C ARG A 95 18.18 3.99 16.63
N VAL A 96 19.07 4.73 17.27
CA VAL A 96 19.33 6.15 17.03
C VAL A 96 20.84 6.35 16.94
N LYS A 97 21.27 7.05 15.90
CA LYS A 97 22.64 7.63 15.79
C LYS A 97 22.52 9.15 15.69
N ILE A 98 23.51 9.85 16.20
CA ILE A 98 23.62 11.31 16.07
C ILE A 98 24.99 11.60 15.47
N TRP A 99 24.95 12.29 14.34
CA TRP A 99 26.11 12.65 13.54
C TRP A 99 26.42 14.12 13.70
N ASN A 100 27.70 14.48 13.86
CA ASN A 100 28.12 15.85 13.77
C ASN A 100 28.53 16.23 12.33
N GLN A 101 28.81 17.51 12.09
CA GLN A 101 29.21 18.03 10.78
C GLN A 101 30.53 17.43 10.23
N ASP A 102 31.37 16.84 11.09
CA ASP A 102 32.59 16.16 10.68
C ASP A 102 32.35 14.72 10.19
N GLY A 103 31.09 14.24 10.21
CA GLY A 103 30.74 12.86 9.84
C GLY A 103 31.07 11.83 10.92
N MET A 104 31.23 12.26 12.18
CA MET A 104 31.45 11.38 13.31
C MET A 104 30.15 11.04 14.01
N VAL A 105 29.96 9.79 14.38
CA VAL A 105 28.86 9.34 15.27
C VAL A 105 29.19 9.82 16.70
N VAL A 106 28.59 10.92 17.13
CA VAL A 106 28.79 11.45 18.49
C VAL A 106 28.00 10.69 19.54
N PHE A 107 26.87 10.13 19.15
CA PHE A 107 26.03 9.26 19.98
C PHE A 107 25.42 8.12 19.14
N SER A 108 25.34 6.95 19.76
CA SER A 108 24.47 5.83 19.32
C SER A 108 24.02 5.07 20.58
N ASN A 109 22.79 4.53 20.58
CA ASN A 109 22.37 3.58 21.62
C ASN A 109 23.13 2.23 21.54
N ASP A 110 23.96 2.04 20.49
CA ASP A 110 25.03 1.06 20.45
C ASP A 110 26.36 1.73 20.80
N PRO A 111 26.93 1.49 22.01
CA PRO A 111 28.16 2.17 22.45
C PRO A 111 29.38 1.89 21.55
N GLU A 112 29.38 0.79 20.80
CA GLU A 112 30.51 0.40 19.93
C GLU A 112 30.61 1.30 18.70
N GLN A 113 29.54 1.97 18.32
CA GLN A 113 29.50 2.90 17.19
C GLN A 113 29.95 4.32 17.56
N VAL A 114 29.94 4.67 18.85
CA VAL A 114 30.25 6.03 19.30
C VAL A 114 31.72 6.38 19.06
N GLY A 115 31.93 7.38 18.23
CA GLY A 115 33.24 7.87 17.81
C GLY A 115 33.75 7.23 16.52
N LEU A 116 32.94 6.47 15.81
CA LEU A 116 33.27 6.01 14.46
C LEU A 116 33.02 7.13 13.43
N GLU A 117 33.78 7.08 12.36
CA GLU A 117 33.72 7.98 11.20
C GLU A 117 33.66 7.08 9.95
N PRO A 118 32.50 6.42 9.67
CA PRO A 118 32.37 5.60 8.47
C PRO A 118 32.32 6.47 7.20
N GLU A 119 32.30 5.82 6.04
CA GLU A 119 32.05 6.50 4.77
C GLU A 119 30.61 7.04 4.77
N LEU A 120 30.44 8.31 4.35
CA LEU A 120 29.13 8.96 4.39
C LEU A 120 28.29 8.51 3.20
N GLU A 121 27.08 8.04 3.49
CA GLU A 121 26.06 7.65 2.50
C GLU A 121 25.43 8.88 1.85
N GLU A 122 24.82 8.68 0.67
CA GLU A 122 24.19 9.75 -0.10
C GLU A 122 23.07 10.43 0.70
N ASP A 123 22.21 9.64 1.36
CA ASP A 123 21.07 10.12 2.17
C ASP A 123 21.53 10.94 3.39
N LEU A 124 22.64 10.55 4.01
CA LEU A 124 23.26 11.32 5.10
C LEU A 124 23.83 12.65 4.59
N LEU A 125 24.41 12.66 3.40
CA LEU A 125 24.90 13.91 2.78
C LEU A 125 23.74 14.85 2.43
N GLU A 126 22.63 14.34 1.88
CA GLU A 126 21.41 15.12 1.63
C GLU A 126 20.87 15.74 2.94
N ALA A 127 20.92 14.98 4.03
CA ALA A 127 20.50 15.49 5.33
C ALA A 127 21.42 16.63 5.83
N PHE A 128 22.72 16.56 5.59
CA PHE A 128 23.61 17.69 5.90
C PHE A 128 23.37 18.92 5.00
N GLU A 129 22.74 18.75 3.83
CA GLU A 129 22.28 19.86 2.99
C GLU A 129 20.95 20.46 3.47
N GLY A 130 20.31 19.85 4.47
CA GLY A 130 19.10 20.34 5.13
C GLY A 130 17.80 19.67 4.63
N GLU A 131 17.90 18.58 3.88
CA GLU A 131 16.74 17.80 3.43
C GLU A 131 16.57 16.55 4.31
N VAL A 132 15.32 16.20 4.66
CA VAL A 132 15.05 14.93 5.34
C VAL A 132 15.10 13.82 4.31
N ALA A 133 16.03 12.89 4.48
CA ALA A 133 16.17 11.71 3.63
C ALA A 133 15.69 10.45 4.34
N SER A 134 15.23 9.44 3.60
CA SER A 134 14.89 8.15 4.17
C SER A 134 14.98 7.03 3.16
N GLU A 135 15.48 5.88 3.60
CA GLU A 135 15.62 4.71 2.78
C GLU A 135 15.20 3.41 3.50
N ILE A 136 15.03 2.35 2.71
CA ILE A 136 14.84 1.00 3.21
C ILE A 136 16.16 0.25 3.05
N SER A 137 16.87 0.09 4.14
CA SER A 137 18.14 -0.63 4.17
C SER A 137 17.90 -2.14 4.29
N ASP A 138 18.58 -2.91 3.44
CA ASP A 138 18.69 -4.36 3.55
C ASP A 138 19.86 -4.80 4.47
N LEU A 139 20.52 -3.81 5.09
CA LEU A 139 21.64 -3.98 6.01
C LEU A 139 22.83 -4.74 5.39
N SER A 140 22.98 -4.70 4.07
CA SER A 140 24.06 -5.39 3.36
C SER A 140 25.42 -4.70 3.55
N GLU A 141 25.42 -3.41 3.85
CA GLU A 141 26.63 -2.61 4.01
C GLU A 141 27.40 -2.92 5.29
N ALA A 142 28.71 -2.63 5.27
CA ALA A 142 29.59 -3.04 6.35
C ALA A 142 29.34 -2.28 7.66
N GLU A 143 28.88 -1.04 7.57
CA GLU A 143 28.56 -0.17 8.71
C GLU A 143 27.29 -0.62 9.43
N ASN A 144 26.34 -1.25 8.71
CA ASN A 144 25.09 -1.78 9.25
C ASN A 144 25.25 -3.20 9.85
N ALA A 145 26.48 -3.65 10.12
CA ALA A 145 26.75 -4.98 10.63
C ALA A 145 26.10 -5.26 12.00
N SER A 146 25.99 -4.25 12.86
CA SER A 146 25.37 -4.37 14.19
C SER A 146 23.85 -4.32 14.11
N GLU A 147 23.28 -3.65 13.11
CA GLU A 147 21.84 -3.52 12.86
C GLU A 147 21.21 -4.81 12.36
N ARG A 148 21.98 -5.69 11.70
CA ARG A 148 21.50 -7.04 11.25
C ARG A 148 20.97 -7.92 12.37
N THR A 149 21.24 -7.58 13.63
CA THR A 149 20.71 -8.28 14.79
C THR A 149 19.33 -7.80 15.22
N LEU A 150 18.90 -6.62 14.71
CA LEU A 150 17.65 -5.97 15.09
C LEU A 150 16.49 -6.46 14.20
N ALA A 151 16.67 -6.44 12.88
CA ALA A 151 15.67 -6.86 11.90
C ALA A 151 16.34 -7.29 10.59
N ASP A 152 15.56 -7.90 9.68
CA ASP A 152 16.02 -8.25 8.32
C ASP A 152 16.09 -7.01 7.41
N GLN A 153 15.23 -6.01 7.67
CA GLN A 153 15.20 -4.73 6.97
C GLN A 153 14.82 -3.63 7.96
N LEU A 154 15.47 -2.51 7.85
CA LEU A 154 15.18 -1.30 8.63
C LEU A 154 14.75 -0.16 7.70
N PHE A 155 13.89 0.70 8.21
CA PHE A 155 13.57 1.99 7.60
C PHE A 155 14.40 3.04 8.31
N GLU A 156 15.34 3.61 7.58
CA GLU A 156 16.30 4.60 8.06
C GLU A 156 15.78 5.99 7.69
N THR A 157 15.87 6.93 8.62
CA THR A 157 15.45 8.32 8.39
C THR A 157 16.52 9.24 8.96
N TYR A 158 17.05 10.10 8.12
CA TYR A 158 18.07 11.10 8.43
C TYR A 158 17.40 12.47 8.57
N VAL A 159 17.42 13.02 9.76
CA VAL A 159 16.75 14.29 10.10
C VAL A 159 17.79 15.36 10.44
N PRO A 160 17.90 16.41 9.62
CA PRO A 160 18.78 17.53 9.91
C PRO A 160 18.30 18.34 11.11
N ILE A 161 19.19 18.72 12.01
CA ILE A 161 18.88 19.47 13.22
C ILE A 161 19.70 20.76 13.27
N ASP A 162 19.01 21.88 13.53
CA ASP A 162 19.57 23.17 13.90
C ASP A 162 19.35 23.39 15.41
N LEU A 163 20.40 23.34 16.22
CA LEU A 163 20.32 23.56 17.67
C LEU A 163 20.26 25.04 18.03
N ALA A 164 20.71 25.92 17.14
CA ALA A 164 20.81 27.36 17.40
C ALA A 164 19.48 28.09 17.22
N GLY A 165 18.56 27.59 16.39
CA GLY A 165 17.15 27.99 16.23
C GLY A 165 16.83 29.47 15.96
N ASP A 166 17.80 30.36 15.93
CA ASP A 166 17.58 31.83 15.99
C ASP A 166 18.50 32.64 15.03
N SER A 167 19.30 31.99 14.19
CA SER A 167 20.35 32.70 13.45
C SER A 167 19.99 33.15 12.04
N GLY A 168 18.77 32.86 11.53
CA GLY A 168 18.36 33.28 10.19
C GLY A 168 19.20 32.69 9.04
N SER A 169 20.16 31.82 9.34
CA SER A 169 20.90 30.96 8.45
C SER A 169 20.56 29.54 8.82
N TYR A 170 19.98 28.81 7.91
CA TYR A 170 19.73 27.37 8.07
C TYR A 170 21.10 26.69 8.01
N GLU A 171 21.70 26.46 9.15
CA GLU A 171 22.95 25.71 9.28
C GLU A 171 22.65 24.43 10.04
N VAL A 172 22.84 23.28 9.39
CA VAL A 172 22.62 21.97 10.02
C VAL A 172 23.79 21.71 10.99
N ASP A 173 23.48 21.67 12.28
CA ASP A 173 24.49 21.40 13.33
C ASP A 173 24.76 19.90 13.47
N ALA A 174 23.73 19.08 13.27
CA ALA A 174 23.78 17.63 13.43
C ALA A 174 22.74 16.95 12.54
N VAL A 175 22.93 15.66 12.29
CA VAL A 175 21.90 14.78 11.70
C VAL A 175 21.54 13.71 12.71
N ILE A 176 20.25 13.50 12.96
CA ILE A 176 19.73 12.40 13.76
C ILE A 176 19.24 11.33 12.82
N GLU A 177 19.85 10.18 12.88
CA GLU A 177 19.48 8.99 12.13
C GLU A 177 18.65 8.07 13.02
N ILE A 178 17.44 7.73 12.54
CA ILE A 178 16.46 6.93 13.27
C ILE A 178 16.14 5.68 12.47
N TYR A 179 16.31 4.53 13.11
CA TYR A 179 16.00 3.22 12.57
C TYR A 179 14.68 2.69 13.11
N GLN A 180 13.80 2.30 12.22
CA GLN A 180 12.50 1.67 12.54
C GLN A 180 12.40 0.29 11.90
N ASP A 181 11.77 -0.69 12.59
CA ASP A 181 11.52 -2.02 12.03
C ASP A 181 10.58 -1.93 10.80
N TYR A 182 11.15 -2.10 9.61
CA TYR A 182 10.38 -2.07 8.36
C TYR A 182 9.36 -3.19 8.28
N SER A 183 9.56 -4.31 8.95
CA SER A 183 8.60 -5.41 8.99
C SER A 183 7.29 -5.00 9.69
N ALA A 184 7.34 -4.07 10.63
CA ALA A 184 6.15 -3.51 11.27
C ALA A 184 5.33 -2.66 10.28
N ILE A 185 6.01 -1.83 9.49
CA ILE A 185 5.42 -1.03 8.42
C ILE A 185 4.82 -1.94 7.36
N GLN A 186 5.54 -2.97 6.92
CA GLN A 186 5.03 -3.96 5.97
C GLN A 186 3.77 -4.69 6.46
N ARG A 187 3.76 -5.14 7.72
CA ARG A 187 2.57 -5.80 8.29
C ARG A 187 1.33 -4.91 8.25
N GLU A 188 1.46 -3.62 8.46
CA GLU A 188 0.35 -2.67 8.37
C GLU A 188 -0.13 -2.53 6.93
N ILE A 189 0.79 -2.40 5.97
CA ILE A 189 0.50 -2.36 4.52
C ILE A 189 -0.24 -3.64 4.09
N ASP A 190 0.25 -4.81 4.48
CA ASP A 190 -0.34 -6.10 4.14
C ASP A 190 -1.75 -6.25 4.72
N ARG A 191 -1.96 -5.85 5.96
CA ARG A 191 -3.27 -5.86 6.61
C ARG A 191 -4.29 -4.98 5.88
N LEU A 192 -3.88 -3.78 5.47
CA LEU A 192 -4.73 -2.87 4.69
C LEU A 192 -5.04 -3.45 3.31
N ASN A 193 -4.03 -4.00 2.63
CA ASN A 193 -4.19 -4.66 1.34
C ASN A 193 -5.14 -5.85 1.42
N ASP A 194 -5.05 -6.69 2.43
CA ASP A 194 -5.92 -7.84 2.61
C ASP A 194 -7.36 -7.42 2.90
N THR A 195 -7.55 -6.37 3.69
CA THR A 195 -8.88 -5.77 3.92
C THR A 195 -9.50 -5.28 2.61
N LEU A 196 -8.71 -4.62 1.75
CA LEU A 196 -9.16 -4.18 0.43
C LEU A 196 -9.51 -5.37 -0.49
N LYS A 197 -8.67 -6.40 -0.55
CA LYS A 197 -8.93 -7.61 -1.36
C LYS A 197 -10.21 -8.31 -0.92
N ILE A 198 -10.42 -8.47 0.39
CA ILE A 198 -11.62 -9.10 0.96
C ILE A 198 -12.86 -8.27 0.64
N SER A 199 -12.84 -6.96 0.87
CA SER A 199 -13.98 -6.07 0.60
C SER A 199 -14.34 -6.03 -0.89
N LEU A 200 -13.36 -6.01 -1.77
CA LEU A 200 -13.54 -6.10 -3.22
C LEU A 200 -14.15 -7.44 -3.62
N GLY A 201 -13.66 -8.55 -3.05
CA GLY A 201 -14.20 -9.88 -3.27
C GLY A 201 -15.67 -10.01 -2.84
N ILE A 202 -16.02 -9.49 -1.67
CA ILE A 202 -17.40 -9.45 -1.18
C ILE A 202 -18.29 -8.59 -2.09
N GLY A 203 -17.81 -7.41 -2.50
CA GLY A 203 -18.53 -6.53 -3.42
C GLY A 203 -18.81 -7.18 -4.77
N LEU A 204 -17.82 -7.86 -5.33
CA LEU A 204 -17.95 -8.61 -6.58
C LEU A 204 -18.94 -9.77 -6.45
N LEU A 205 -18.87 -10.53 -5.36
CA LEU A 205 -19.81 -11.61 -5.08
C LEU A 205 -21.26 -11.09 -4.96
N ALA A 206 -21.47 -10.01 -4.21
CA ALA A 206 -22.79 -9.38 -4.06
C ALA A 206 -23.34 -8.91 -5.41
N LEU A 207 -22.52 -8.28 -6.24
CA LEU A 207 -22.89 -7.89 -7.61
C LEU A 207 -23.36 -9.09 -8.43
N TYR A 208 -22.65 -10.22 -8.36
CA TYR A 208 -23.01 -11.44 -9.08
C TYR A 208 -24.31 -12.07 -8.57
N VAL A 209 -24.51 -12.11 -7.26
CA VAL A 209 -25.76 -12.62 -6.65
C VAL A 209 -26.97 -11.80 -7.12
N LEU A 210 -26.81 -10.49 -7.36
CA LEU A 210 -27.87 -9.64 -7.88
C LEU A 210 -28.04 -9.75 -9.41
N LEU A 211 -26.95 -9.83 -10.17
CA LEU A 211 -26.97 -9.79 -11.64
C LEU A 211 -27.45 -11.10 -12.28
N VAL A 212 -27.03 -12.24 -11.73
CA VAL A 212 -27.34 -13.56 -12.32
C VAL A 212 -28.86 -13.86 -12.35
N PRO A 213 -29.63 -13.64 -11.27
CA PRO A 213 -31.08 -13.84 -11.31
C PRO A 213 -31.82 -12.96 -12.32
N VAL A 214 -31.40 -11.68 -12.41
CA VAL A 214 -31.97 -10.72 -13.38
C VAL A 214 -31.74 -11.22 -14.81
N MET A 215 -30.54 -11.65 -15.12
CA MET A 215 -30.19 -12.16 -16.45
C MET A 215 -30.92 -13.45 -16.81
N VAL A 216 -31.03 -14.39 -15.86
CA VAL A 216 -31.80 -15.63 -16.07
C VAL A 216 -33.28 -15.31 -16.25
N GLY A 217 -33.84 -14.39 -15.48
CA GLY A 217 -35.22 -13.92 -15.60
C GLY A 217 -35.50 -13.31 -16.98
N THR A 218 -34.69 -12.37 -17.41
CA THR A 218 -34.81 -11.70 -18.72
C THR A 218 -34.73 -12.71 -19.88
N THR A 219 -33.78 -13.63 -19.83
CA THR A 219 -33.63 -14.66 -20.87
C THR A 219 -34.85 -15.59 -20.95
N ARG A 220 -35.44 -15.92 -19.80
CA ARG A 220 -36.67 -16.74 -19.77
C ARG A 220 -37.88 -15.99 -20.36
N THR A 221 -38.01 -14.70 -20.08
CA THR A 221 -39.07 -13.85 -20.60
C THR A 221 -38.96 -13.68 -22.11
N LEU A 222 -37.79 -13.40 -22.63
CA LEU A 222 -37.53 -13.28 -24.07
C LEU A 222 -37.84 -14.58 -24.82
N ARG A 223 -37.48 -15.73 -24.26
CA ARG A 223 -37.81 -17.04 -24.86
C ARG A 223 -39.32 -17.31 -24.92
N ARG A 224 -40.07 -16.93 -23.87
CA ARG A 224 -41.52 -17.06 -23.85
C ARG A 224 -42.15 -16.17 -24.91
N GLN A 225 -41.69 -14.92 -25.05
CA GLN A 225 -42.20 -14.00 -26.08
C GLN A 225 -41.90 -14.51 -27.49
N ASN A 226 -40.68 -14.99 -27.76
CA ASN A 226 -40.33 -15.57 -29.04
C ASN A 226 -41.19 -16.84 -29.39
N ALA A 227 -41.44 -17.69 -28.41
CA ALA A 227 -42.30 -18.86 -28.63
C ALA A 227 -43.74 -18.45 -28.95
N GLN A 228 -44.27 -17.42 -28.29
CA GLN A 228 -45.60 -16.88 -28.59
C GLN A 228 -45.69 -16.26 -29.98
N LEU A 229 -44.65 -15.52 -30.40
CA LEU A 229 -44.59 -14.93 -31.76
C LEU A 229 -44.55 -16.01 -32.85
N LEU A 230 -43.80 -17.09 -32.64
CA LEU A 230 -43.78 -18.23 -33.58
C LEU A 230 -45.11 -18.92 -33.68
N ASP A 231 -45.81 -19.16 -32.55
CA ASP A 231 -47.16 -19.78 -32.52
C ASP A 231 -48.17 -18.87 -33.23
N GLN A 232 -48.12 -17.55 -33.03
CA GLN A 232 -48.97 -16.59 -33.75
C GLN A 232 -48.67 -16.57 -35.27
N ALA A 233 -47.39 -16.67 -35.66
CA ALA A 233 -47.03 -16.74 -37.09
C ALA A 233 -47.55 -18.04 -37.75
N ASP A 234 -47.47 -19.18 -37.06
CA ASP A 234 -48.01 -20.45 -37.54
C ASP A 234 -49.52 -20.39 -37.66
N GLN A 235 -50.23 -19.81 -36.68
CA GLN A 235 -51.69 -19.64 -36.74
C GLN A 235 -52.12 -18.75 -37.91
N LEU A 236 -51.43 -17.65 -38.15
CA LEU A 236 -51.67 -16.78 -39.31
C LEU A 236 -51.40 -17.51 -40.63
N GLY A 237 -50.36 -18.32 -40.70
CA GLY A 237 -50.06 -19.13 -41.88
C GLY A 237 -51.18 -20.14 -42.22
N VAL A 238 -51.73 -20.80 -41.19
CA VAL A 238 -52.90 -21.75 -41.37
C VAL A 238 -54.15 -21.00 -41.80
N LEU A 239 -54.40 -19.79 -41.25
CA LEU A 239 -55.61 -19.02 -41.65
C LEU A 239 -55.49 -18.53 -43.09
N LEU A 240 -54.33 -18.05 -43.53
CA LEU A 240 -54.05 -17.60 -44.90
C LEU A 240 -54.20 -18.81 -45.89
N ALA A 241 -53.73 -19.99 -45.55
CA ALA A 241 -53.88 -21.18 -46.37
C ALA A 241 -55.34 -21.57 -46.56
N ARG A 242 -56.12 -21.49 -45.46
CA ARG A 242 -57.57 -21.73 -45.54
C ARG A 242 -58.29 -20.69 -46.40
N GLU A 243 -57.95 -19.43 -46.28
CA GLU A 243 -58.55 -18.37 -47.07
C GLU A 243 -58.24 -18.55 -48.57
N GLN A 244 -57.03 -18.97 -48.91
CA GLN A 244 -56.67 -19.30 -50.29
C GLN A 244 -57.43 -20.49 -50.85
N GLU A 245 -57.68 -21.53 -50.04
CA GLU A 245 -58.46 -22.72 -50.42
C GLU A 245 -59.93 -22.37 -50.67
N THR A 246 -60.52 -21.56 -49.77
CA THR A 246 -61.92 -21.10 -49.99
C THR A 246 -62.07 -20.17 -51.19
N VAL A 247 -61.08 -19.32 -51.49
CA VAL A 247 -61.09 -18.47 -52.69
C VAL A 247 -60.89 -19.30 -53.97
N ALA A 248 -60.18 -20.40 -53.94
CA ALA A 248 -59.99 -21.31 -55.04
C ALA A 248 -61.27 -22.06 -55.36
N GLU A 249 -62.00 -22.59 -54.33
CA GLU A 249 -63.29 -23.25 -54.45
C GLU A 249 -64.40 -22.34 -54.96
N LEU A 250 -64.39 -21.05 -54.72
CA LEU A 250 -65.37 -20.09 -55.22
C LEU A 250 -65.11 -19.66 -56.67
N ARG A 251 -63.99 -20.04 -57.28
CA ARG A 251 -63.61 -19.71 -58.67
C ARG A 251 -63.91 -20.84 -59.65
N GLU A 252 -64.30 -22.03 -59.20
CA GLU A 252 -64.85 -23.14 -60.00
C GLU A 252 -66.38 -23.03 -60.09
#